data_1a398c723a811601f9814cc7324a8ff9
#
_entry.id   1a398c723a811601f9814cc7324a8ff9
#
_cell.length_a   1.000
_cell.length_b   1.000
_cell.length_c   1.000
_cell.angle_alpha   90.00
_cell.angle_beta   90.00
_cell.angle_gamma   90.00
#
_symmetry.space_group_name_H-M   'P 1'
#
loop_
_entity.id
_entity.type
_entity.pdbx_description
1 polymer ?
#
loop_
_entity_poly.entity_id
_entity_poly.type
_entity_poly.pdbx_seq_one_letter_code
_entity_poly.pdbx_strand_id
1 'polypeptide(L)'
;MPQAEGMPQPSKKTSPWQGIQVGITGVRGSLGQALAQRFQEAGAEVTGLTHGKPASSPAGPIKHWLSWSCGQEHQLEPQLRRLDLLVLNHGVNPQGDQSIDALDTALEVNALSVWRLLRICEQLAAEGTGPREVWVNTSEAEIQPAVSPAYEVSKRLIGQLVSIRGAVRSEQERSRLVFRKLVLGPFRSALNPIGVMSADFVAGQILFQAGLGARLIVVTPNPLTFVLMPLSELARWLYSRVLNRRDR
;
A
#
# COMPACT_ATOMS: atom_id res chain seq x y z
N MET A 1 -13.38 -2.03 59.17
CA MET A 1 -13.47 -2.65 57.84
C MET A 1 -12.60 -1.84 56.92
N PRO A 2 -11.48 -2.39 56.38
CA PRO A 2 -10.66 -1.68 55.43
C PRO A 2 -11.33 -1.64 54.08
N GLN A 3 -11.34 -0.45 53.46
CA GLN A 3 -11.87 -0.22 52.10
C GLN A 3 -10.93 -0.92 51.11
N ALA A 4 -11.53 -1.70 50.19
CA ALA A 4 -10.83 -2.33 49.08
C ALA A 4 -10.32 -1.24 48.14
N GLU A 5 -9.00 -1.04 48.09
CA GLU A 5 -8.34 -0.24 47.07
C GLU A 5 -8.58 -0.87 45.69
N GLY A 6 -9.19 -0.06 44.79
CA GLY A 6 -9.49 -0.49 43.42
C GLY A 6 -8.20 -0.85 42.69
N MET A 7 -8.14 -2.07 42.17
CA MET A 7 -7.08 -2.49 41.26
C MET A 7 -6.99 -1.51 40.06
N PRO A 8 -5.76 -1.09 39.66
CA PRO A 8 -5.60 -0.26 38.49
C PRO A 8 -6.08 -1.02 37.25
N GLN A 9 -7.02 -0.44 36.54
CA GLN A 9 -7.50 -0.99 35.27
C GLN A 9 -6.33 -1.04 34.28
N PRO A 10 -6.17 -2.13 33.51
CA PRO A 10 -5.11 -2.23 32.52
C PRO A 10 -5.29 -1.09 31.51
N SER A 11 -4.24 -0.27 31.35
CA SER A 11 -4.24 0.81 30.37
C SER A 11 -4.56 0.22 29.00
N LYS A 12 -5.63 0.68 28.35
CA LYS A 12 -5.93 0.34 26.95
C LYS A 12 -4.70 0.73 26.13
N LYS A 13 -3.99 -0.27 25.57
CA LYS A 13 -2.92 -0.02 24.61
C LYS A 13 -3.53 0.81 23.48
N THR A 14 -3.11 2.04 23.35
CA THR A 14 -3.53 2.92 22.24
C THR A 14 -3.11 2.28 20.94
N SER A 15 -4.01 2.26 19.97
CA SER A 15 -3.74 1.75 18.61
C SER A 15 -2.55 2.51 18.02
N PRO A 16 -1.62 1.84 17.30
CA PRO A 16 -0.52 2.51 16.61
C PRO A 16 -1.01 3.49 15.53
N TRP A 17 -2.28 3.41 15.17
CA TRP A 17 -2.92 4.24 14.14
C TRP A 17 -3.70 5.41 14.73
N GLN A 18 -3.74 5.57 16.04
CA GLN A 18 -4.49 6.63 16.71
C GLN A 18 -3.98 8.01 16.33
N GLY A 19 -4.86 8.84 15.74
CA GLY A 19 -4.58 10.24 15.41
C GLY A 19 -3.71 10.47 14.17
N ILE A 20 -3.27 9.41 13.45
CA ILE A 20 -2.48 9.58 12.23
C ILE A 20 -3.34 9.96 11.02
N GLN A 21 -2.74 10.72 10.09
CA GLN A 21 -3.34 11.13 8.84
C GLN A 21 -3.03 10.11 7.74
N VAL A 22 -4.04 9.39 7.25
CA VAL A 22 -3.87 8.31 6.27
C VAL A 22 -4.48 8.71 4.93
N GLY A 23 -3.67 8.72 3.87
CA GLY A 23 -4.15 8.83 2.49
C GLY A 23 -4.32 7.44 1.86
N ILE A 24 -5.43 7.20 1.16
CA ILE A 24 -5.65 5.92 0.46
C ILE A 24 -6.04 6.21 -0.99
N THR A 25 -5.19 5.80 -1.94
CA THR A 25 -5.55 5.84 -3.36
C THR A 25 -6.45 4.66 -3.73
N GLY A 26 -7.32 4.82 -4.74
CA GLY A 26 -8.26 3.77 -5.11
C GLY A 26 -9.27 3.44 -3.98
N VAL A 27 -9.58 4.42 -3.14
CA VAL A 27 -10.41 4.27 -1.95
C VAL A 27 -11.85 3.82 -2.23
N ARG A 28 -12.35 3.98 -3.46
CA ARG A 28 -13.68 3.48 -3.88
C ARG A 28 -13.72 1.97 -4.11
N GLY A 29 -12.57 1.34 -4.31
CA GLY A 29 -12.48 -0.11 -4.48
C GLY A 29 -12.74 -0.86 -3.18
N SER A 30 -13.10 -2.15 -3.28
CA SER A 30 -13.46 -2.97 -2.11
C SER A 30 -12.40 -2.96 -1.02
N LEU A 31 -11.11 -3.13 -1.38
CA LEU A 31 -10.03 -3.08 -0.39
C LEU A 31 -9.81 -1.66 0.15
N GLY A 32 -9.92 -0.63 -0.70
CA GLY A 32 -9.78 0.76 -0.27
C GLY A 32 -10.82 1.15 0.78
N GLN A 33 -12.07 0.74 0.60
CA GLN A 33 -13.15 0.93 1.57
C GLN A 33 -12.90 0.16 2.87
N ALA A 34 -12.49 -1.10 2.78
CA ALA A 34 -12.18 -1.93 3.94
C ALA A 34 -11.00 -1.37 4.75
N LEU A 35 -9.94 -0.90 4.09
CA LEU A 35 -8.81 -0.23 4.74
C LEU A 35 -9.25 1.06 5.42
N ALA A 36 -10.04 1.90 4.73
CA ALA A 36 -10.54 3.14 5.29
C ALA A 36 -11.36 2.89 6.57
N GLN A 37 -12.24 1.89 6.56
CA GLN A 37 -13.03 1.48 7.72
C GLN A 37 -12.13 1.04 8.88
N ARG A 38 -11.17 0.13 8.62
CA ARG A 38 -10.26 -0.39 9.64
C ARG A 38 -9.36 0.68 10.24
N PHE A 39 -8.86 1.62 9.44
CA PHE A 39 -8.07 2.76 9.93
C PHE A 39 -8.91 3.69 10.79
N GLN A 40 -10.15 4.00 10.39
CA GLN A 40 -11.06 4.82 11.19
C GLN A 40 -11.37 4.14 12.55
N GLU A 41 -11.68 2.84 12.54
CA GLU A 41 -11.91 2.06 13.77
C GLU A 41 -10.69 2.05 14.70
N ALA A 42 -9.50 2.11 14.11
CA ALA A 42 -8.23 2.19 14.82
C ALA A 42 -7.87 3.63 15.29
N GLY A 43 -8.71 4.63 14.99
CA GLY A 43 -8.58 6.02 15.43
C GLY A 43 -7.76 6.91 14.49
N ALA A 44 -7.51 6.50 13.25
CA ALA A 44 -6.87 7.33 12.23
C ALA A 44 -7.87 8.25 11.54
N GLU A 45 -7.35 9.32 10.92
CA GLU A 45 -8.11 10.19 10.04
C GLU A 45 -7.83 9.85 8.57
N VAL A 46 -8.87 9.50 7.81
CA VAL A 46 -8.71 8.98 6.46
C VAL A 46 -9.07 10.03 5.41
N THR A 47 -8.12 10.26 4.49
CA THR A 47 -8.30 11.02 3.25
C THR A 47 -8.37 10.05 2.07
N GLY A 48 -9.48 10.04 1.35
CA GLY A 48 -9.69 9.22 0.17
C GLY A 48 -9.22 9.92 -1.11
N LEU A 49 -8.33 9.28 -1.86
CA LEU A 49 -7.88 9.74 -3.17
C LEU A 49 -8.55 8.90 -4.26
N THR A 50 -9.23 9.56 -5.22
CA THR A 50 -10.02 8.89 -6.25
C THR A 50 -9.85 9.56 -7.62
N HIS A 51 -10.01 8.76 -8.68
CA HIS A 51 -10.22 9.28 -10.04
C HIS A 51 -11.69 9.67 -10.20
N GLY A 52 -11.96 10.86 -10.70
CA GLY A 52 -13.29 11.39 -10.88
C GLY A 52 -13.82 12.19 -9.68
N LYS A 53 -15.08 12.65 -9.80
CA LYS A 53 -15.67 13.56 -8.81
C LYS A 53 -15.73 12.90 -7.42
N PRO A 54 -15.31 13.62 -6.37
CA PRO A 54 -15.51 13.17 -5.00
C PRO A 54 -16.98 12.87 -4.73
N ALA A 55 -17.25 11.97 -3.78
CA ALA A 55 -18.62 11.77 -3.31
C ALA A 55 -19.13 13.09 -2.69
N SER A 56 -20.35 13.46 -3.06
CA SER A 56 -20.98 14.72 -2.64
C SER A 56 -21.38 14.76 -1.16
N SER A 57 -21.19 13.65 -0.43
CA SER A 57 -21.48 13.58 1.01
C SER A 57 -20.40 12.79 1.74
N PRO A 58 -19.86 13.29 2.87
CA PRO A 58 -18.91 12.56 3.70
C PRO A 58 -19.63 11.52 4.57
N ALA A 59 -20.31 10.56 3.93
CA ALA A 59 -20.88 9.42 4.63
C ALA A 59 -19.84 8.31 4.72
N GLY A 60 -19.53 7.86 5.94
CA GLY A 60 -18.63 6.73 6.17
C GLY A 60 -17.24 7.11 6.71
N PRO A 61 -16.25 6.22 6.59
CA PRO A 61 -14.95 6.31 7.23
C PRO A 61 -14.01 7.39 6.66
N ILE A 62 -14.39 8.05 5.57
CA ILE A 62 -13.53 8.98 4.82
C ILE A 62 -13.94 10.41 5.14
N LYS A 63 -13.07 11.15 5.84
CA LYS A 63 -13.31 12.54 6.20
C LYS A 63 -13.12 13.52 5.04
N HIS A 64 -12.10 13.29 4.22
CA HIS A 64 -11.73 14.17 3.12
C HIS A 64 -11.62 13.39 1.83
N TRP A 65 -12.06 13.99 0.73
CA TRP A 65 -11.98 13.41 -0.59
C TRP A 65 -11.15 14.30 -1.51
N LEU A 66 -10.19 13.69 -2.21
CA LEU A 66 -9.35 14.35 -3.21
C LEU A 66 -9.52 13.67 -4.56
N SER A 67 -9.69 14.48 -5.60
CA SER A 67 -9.68 14.01 -6.98
C SER A 67 -8.31 14.21 -7.60
N TRP A 68 -7.85 13.24 -8.39
CA TRP A 68 -6.59 13.28 -9.10
C TRP A 68 -6.62 12.40 -10.34
N SER A 69 -5.63 12.51 -11.22
CA SER A 69 -5.50 11.68 -12.42
C SER A 69 -4.07 11.17 -12.56
N CYS A 70 -3.92 9.94 -13.08
CA CYS A 70 -2.61 9.42 -13.47
C CYS A 70 -1.94 10.37 -14.47
N GLY A 71 -0.64 10.57 -14.33
CA GLY A 71 0.14 11.56 -15.08
C GLY A 71 0.20 12.94 -14.42
N GLN A 72 -0.63 13.21 -13.42
CA GLN A 72 -0.71 14.49 -12.71
C GLN A 72 -0.46 14.36 -11.20
N GLU A 73 0.31 13.37 -10.80
CA GLU A 73 0.58 13.05 -9.38
C GLU A 73 1.19 14.21 -8.60
N HIS A 74 1.96 15.08 -9.27
CA HIS A 74 2.57 16.27 -8.66
C HIS A 74 1.55 17.24 -8.06
N GLN A 75 0.31 17.26 -8.58
CA GLN A 75 -0.76 18.10 -8.04
C GLN A 75 -1.20 17.67 -6.63
N LEU A 76 -0.88 16.44 -6.23
CA LEU A 76 -1.16 15.94 -4.88
C LEU A 76 -0.13 16.35 -3.83
N GLU A 77 1.02 16.89 -4.23
CA GLU A 77 2.13 17.20 -3.32
C GLU A 77 1.71 18.04 -2.10
N PRO A 78 0.91 19.12 -2.22
CA PRO A 78 0.48 19.92 -1.05
C PRO A 78 -0.33 19.12 -0.04
N GLN A 79 -1.10 18.11 -0.50
CA GLN A 79 -1.90 17.24 0.35
C GLN A 79 -1.05 16.14 0.95
N LEU A 80 -0.13 15.55 0.17
CA LEU A 80 0.80 14.52 0.65
C LEU A 80 1.69 15.03 1.78
N ARG A 81 2.06 16.30 1.81
CA ARG A 81 2.82 16.93 2.90
C ARG A 81 2.15 16.82 4.27
N ARG A 82 0.83 16.62 4.32
CA ARG A 82 0.02 16.55 5.54
C ARG A 82 -0.26 15.14 6.03
N LEU A 83 0.14 14.13 5.25
CA LEU A 83 -0.11 12.74 5.57
C LEU A 83 1.03 12.15 6.39
N ASP A 84 0.70 11.24 7.31
CA ASP A 84 1.66 10.39 8.02
C ASP A 84 1.88 9.06 7.28
N LEU A 85 0.85 8.58 6.58
CA LEU A 85 0.84 7.32 5.84
C LEU A 85 0.11 7.50 4.51
N LEU A 86 0.72 6.97 3.43
CA LEU A 86 0.06 6.87 2.13
C LEU A 86 -0.06 5.39 1.71
N VAL A 87 -1.29 4.96 1.41
CA VAL A 87 -1.56 3.62 0.85
C VAL A 87 -1.83 3.75 -0.63
N LEU A 88 -0.92 3.21 -1.45
CA LEU A 88 -1.01 3.17 -2.90
C LEU A 88 -1.78 1.89 -3.31
N ASN A 89 -3.10 2.00 -3.40
CA ASN A 89 -4.03 0.88 -3.62
C ASN A 89 -4.83 0.99 -4.93
N HIS A 90 -4.65 2.06 -5.72
CA HIS A 90 -5.33 2.17 -7.01
C HIS A 90 -4.78 1.14 -8.01
N GLY A 91 -5.64 0.72 -8.93
CA GLY A 91 -5.26 -0.23 -9.94
C GLY A 91 -6.43 -0.53 -10.88
N VAL A 92 -6.10 -1.12 -12.02
CA VAL A 92 -7.02 -1.64 -13.03
C VAL A 92 -6.67 -3.07 -13.37
N ASN A 93 -7.64 -3.83 -13.81
CA ASN A 93 -7.44 -5.15 -14.39
C ASN A 93 -8.25 -5.25 -15.68
N PRO A 94 -7.60 -5.19 -16.84
CA PRO A 94 -8.27 -5.33 -18.16
C PRO A 94 -8.83 -6.73 -18.41
N GLN A 95 -8.64 -7.66 -17.48
CA GLN A 95 -9.08 -9.05 -17.57
C GLN A 95 -8.50 -9.76 -18.80
N GLY A 96 -9.34 -10.21 -19.74
CA GLY A 96 -8.91 -10.93 -20.95
C GLY A 96 -8.52 -10.03 -22.13
N ASP A 97 -8.59 -8.71 -21.97
CA ASP A 97 -8.18 -7.79 -23.04
C ASP A 97 -6.65 -7.79 -23.18
N GLN A 98 -6.19 -8.11 -24.39
CA GLN A 98 -4.77 -8.19 -24.75
C GLN A 98 -4.35 -7.07 -25.71
N SER A 99 -5.20 -6.05 -25.91
CA SER A 99 -4.87 -4.91 -26.75
C SER A 99 -3.69 -4.10 -26.19
N ILE A 100 -3.02 -3.35 -27.07
CA ILE A 100 -1.95 -2.43 -26.67
C ILE A 100 -2.51 -1.39 -25.67
N ASP A 101 -3.71 -0.87 -25.92
CA ASP A 101 -4.34 0.12 -25.05
C ASP A 101 -4.63 -0.43 -23.65
N ALA A 102 -5.02 -1.70 -23.54
CA ALA A 102 -5.20 -2.39 -22.27
C ALA A 102 -3.88 -2.53 -21.50
N LEU A 103 -2.79 -2.87 -22.20
CA LEU A 103 -1.46 -2.96 -21.62
C LEU A 103 -0.96 -1.59 -21.17
N ASP A 104 -1.06 -0.56 -22.01
CA ASP A 104 -0.63 0.81 -21.70
C ASP A 104 -1.40 1.36 -20.48
N THR A 105 -2.71 1.15 -20.44
CA THR A 105 -3.55 1.53 -19.30
C THR A 105 -3.12 0.80 -18.03
N ALA A 106 -2.86 -0.51 -18.10
CA ALA A 106 -2.43 -1.28 -16.94
C ALA A 106 -1.04 -0.83 -16.45
N LEU A 107 -0.09 -0.58 -17.36
CA LEU A 107 1.23 -0.07 -17.01
C LEU A 107 1.16 1.32 -16.38
N GLU A 108 0.39 2.23 -16.98
CA GLU A 108 0.24 3.60 -16.47
C GLU A 108 -0.37 3.61 -15.07
N VAL A 109 -1.50 2.93 -14.87
CA VAL A 109 -2.24 2.98 -13.61
C VAL A 109 -1.60 2.13 -12.51
N ASN A 110 -1.22 0.87 -12.83
CA ASN A 110 -0.74 -0.06 -11.80
C ASN A 110 0.75 0.11 -11.45
N ALA A 111 1.54 0.71 -12.35
CA ALA A 111 2.98 0.78 -12.17
C ALA A 111 3.52 2.21 -12.21
N LEU A 112 3.36 2.95 -13.31
CA LEU A 112 4.02 4.23 -13.48
C LEU A 112 3.47 5.32 -12.57
N SER A 113 2.14 5.39 -12.40
CA SER A 113 1.50 6.31 -11.47
C SER A 113 1.90 6.00 -10.02
N VAL A 114 1.87 4.73 -9.62
CA VAL A 114 2.32 4.29 -8.28
C VAL A 114 3.78 4.67 -8.06
N TRP A 115 4.65 4.46 -9.06
CA TRP A 115 6.06 4.81 -8.99
C TRP A 115 6.28 6.32 -8.85
N ARG A 116 5.55 7.16 -9.60
CA ARG A 116 5.64 8.62 -9.47
C ARG A 116 5.22 9.10 -8.07
N LEU A 117 4.12 8.58 -7.53
CA LEU A 117 3.71 8.90 -6.16
C LEU A 117 4.76 8.49 -5.12
N LEU A 118 5.35 7.30 -5.27
CA LEU A 118 6.43 6.85 -4.41
C LEU A 118 7.63 7.80 -4.45
N ARG A 119 8.02 8.26 -5.64
CA ARG A 119 9.13 9.22 -5.82
C ARG A 119 8.84 10.58 -5.21
N ILE A 120 7.62 11.09 -5.32
CA ILE A 120 7.20 12.31 -4.63
C ILE A 120 7.33 12.13 -3.11
N CYS A 121 6.85 11.02 -2.56
CA CYS A 121 6.99 10.76 -1.11
C CYS A 121 8.46 10.69 -0.67
N GLU A 122 9.36 10.11 -1.47
CA GLU A 122 10.80 10.10 -1.17
C GLU A 122 11.38 11.53 -1.16
N GLN A 123 10.99 12.37 -2.11
CA GLN A 123 11.42 13.77 -2.17
C GLN A 123 10.92 14.53 -0.93
N LEU A 124 9.63 14.42 -0.58
CA LEU A 124 9.06 15.05 0.60
C LEU A 124 9.75 14.58 1.90
N ALA A 125 10.03 13.29 2.00
CA ALA A 125 10.76 12.74 3.15
C ALA A 125 12.20 13.27 3.24
N ALA A 126 12.87 13.52 2.12
CA ALA A 126 14.18 14.16 2.09
C ALA A 126 14.13 15.60 2.60
N GLU A 127 13.03 16.30 2.33
CA GLU A 127 12.74 17.66 2.82
C GLU A 127 12.26 17.68 4.29
N GLY A 128 12.06 16.51 4.91
CA GLY A 128 11.55 16.39 6.28
C GLY A 128 10.03 16.56 6.40
N THR A 129 9.29 16.41 5.33
CA THR A 129 7.83 16.56 5.27
C THR A 129 7.17 15.33 4.63
N GLY A 130 5.83 15.27 4.62
CA GLY A 130 5.07 14.21 3.96
C GLY A 130 5.03 12.89 4.72
N PRO A 131 4.57 11.81 4.08
CA PRO A 131 4.36 10.53 4.73
C PRO A 131 5.65 9.93 5.28
N ARG A 132 5.57 9.36 6.49
CA ARG A 132 6.65 8.56 7.08
C ARG A 132 6.59 7.10 6.62
N GLU A 133 5.46 6.67 6.14
CA GLU A 133 5.27 5.34 5.57
C GLU A 133 4.53 5.41 4.24
N VAL A 134 4.96 4.59 3.28
CA VAL A 134 4.22 4.33 2.04
C VAL A 134 3.99 2.84 1.89
N TRP A 135 2.73 2.46 1.77
CA TRP A 135 2.32 1.08 1.53
C TRP A 135 1.97 0.90 0.06
N VAL A 136 2.61 -0.03 -0.60
CA VAL A 136 2.39 -0.29 -2.03
C VAL A 136 1.65 -1.60 -2.20
N ASN A 137 0.42 -1.53 -2.71
CA ASN A 137 -0.36 -2.70 -3.04
C ASN A 137 0.17 -3.33 -4.33
N THR A 138 0.81 -4.48 -4.18
CA THR A 138 1.26 -5.32 -5.27
C THR A 138 0.41 -6.61 -5.36
N SER A 139 0.90 -7.66 -5.96
CA SER A 139 0.14 -8.89 -6.15
C SER A 139 1.06 -10.10 -6.12
N GLU A 140 0.53 -11.28 -5.79
CA GLU A 140 1.21 -12.54 -6.03
C GLU A 140 1.51 -12.78 -7.52
N ALA A 141 0.85 -12.06 -8.43
CA ALA A 141 1.19 -12.02 -9.85
C ALA A 141 2.62 -11.56 -10.15
N GLU A 142 3.34 -11.02 -9.17
CA GLU A 142 4.77 -10.75 -9.31
C GLU A 142 5.61 -12.00 -9.54
N ILE A 143 5.21 -13.11 -8.98
CA ILE A 143 5.95 -14.39 -9.01
C ILE A 143 5.15 -15.56 -9.57
N GLN A 144 3.86 -15.35 -9.79
CA GLN A 144 2.95 -16.37 -10.32
C GLN A 144 2.23 -15.85 -11.55
N PRO A 145 1.79 -16.74 -12.46
CA PRO A 145 0.95 -16.35 -13.58
C PRO A 145 -0.39 -15.77 -13.12
N ALA A 146 -0.88 -14.76 -13.83
CA ALA A 146 -2.22 -14.23 -13.66
C ALA A 146 -3.07 -14.45 -14.93
N VAL A 147 -4.39 -14.51 -14.76
CA VAL A 147 -5.33 -14.70 -15.88
C VAL A 147 -5.26 -13.53 -16.88
N SER A 148 -4.96 -12.33 -16.40
CA SER A 148 -4.82 -11.13 -17.24
C SER A 148 -3.34 -10.81 -17.47
N PRO A 149 -2.80 -10.98 -18.69
CA PRO A 149 -1.39 -10.71 -18.99
C PRO A 149 -0.99 -9.25 -18.74
N ALA A 150 -1.83 -8.28 -19.12
CA ALA A 150 -1.56 -6.86 -18.89
C ALA A 150 -1.49 -6.51 -17.39
N TYR A 151 -2.39 -7.11 -16.59
CA TYR A 151 -2.34 -6.98 -15.13
C TYR A 151 -1.06 -7.61 -14.57
N GLU A 152 -0.72 -8.84 -14.99
CA GLU A 152 0.49 -9.53 -14.53
C GLU A 152 1.75 -8.68 -14.79
N VAL A 153 1.95 -8.26 -16.04
CA VAL A 153 3.14 -7.47 -16.43
C VAL A 153 3.22 -6.17 -15.61
N SER A 154 2.11 -5.46 -15.46
CA SER A 154 2.09 -4.22 -14.68
C SER A 154 2.39 -4.43 -13.19
N LYS A 155 1.87 -5.51 -12.57
CA LYS A 155 2.17 -5.85 -11.17
C LYS A 155 3.60 -6.37 -10.98
N ARG A 156 4.14 -7.11 -11.94
CA ARG A 156 5.56 -7.48 -11.95
C ARG A 156 6.45 -6.25 -12.01
N LEU A 157 6.11 -5.28 -12.87
CA LEU A 157 6.90 -4.06 -13.01
C LEU A 157 6.94 -3.27 -11.70
N ILE A 158 5.78 -2.93 -11.11
CA ILE A 158 5.78 -2.15 -9.86
C ILE A 158 6.42 -2.91 -8.70
N GLY A 159 6.17 -4.21 -8.59
CA GLY A 159 6.80 -5.04 -7.57
C GLY A 159 8.32 -5.02 -7.66
N GLN A 160 8.87 -5.12 -8.87
CA GLN A 160 10.31 -5.03 -9.12
C GLN A 160 10.86 -3.63 -8.80
N LEU A 161 10.19 -2.55 -9.23
CA LEU A 161 10.60 -1.18 -8.94
C LEU A 161 10.69 -0.90 -7.44
N VAL A 162 9.68 -1.31 -6.68
CA VAL A 162 9.64 -1.17 -5.21
C VAL A 162 10.77 -1.96 -4.55
N SER A 163 10.99 -3.21 -4.96
CA SER A 163 12.02 -4.08 -4.39
C SER A 163 13.44 -3.56 -4.70
N ILE A 164 13.70 -3.15 -5.95
CA ILE A 164 14.99 -2.56 -6.35
C ILE A 164 15.23 -1.30 -5.52
N ARG A 165 14.24 -0.39 -5.49
CA ARG A 165 14.41 0.86 -4.73
C ARG A 165 14.60 0.61 -3.25
N GLY A 166 13.84 -0.31 -2.67
CA GLY A 166 13.99 -0.71 -1.26
C GLY A 166 15.38 -1.28 -0.94
N ALA A 167 15.99 -2.02 -1.87
CA ALA A 167 17.30 -2.64 -1.68
C ALA A 167 18.46 -1.62 -1.72
N VAL A 168 18.39 -0.60 -2.61
CA VAL A 168 19.49 0.37 -2.81
C VAL A 168 19.46 1.57 -1.85
N ARG A 169 18.36 1.78 -1.12
CA ARG A 169 18.23 2.92 -0.19
C ARG A 169 19.23 2.84 0.95
N SER A 170 19.80 3.99 1.31
CA SER A 170 20.64 4.17 2.49
C SER A 170 19.84 3.98 3.78
N GLU A 171 20.51 3.80 4.90
CA GLU A 171 19.87 3.71 6.21
C GLU A 171 19.14 5.01 6.57
N GLN A 172 19.73 6.15 6.24
CA GLN A 172 19.11 7.46 6.45
C GLN A 172 17.80 7.63 5.65
N GLU A 173 17.75 7.20 4.37
CA GLU A 173 16.52 7.23 3.58
C GLU A 173 15.45 6.30 4.17
N ARG A 174 15.86 5.12 4.69
CA ARG A 174 14.94 4.15 5.32
C ARG A 174 14.39 4.61 6.67
N SER A 175 15.14 5.43 7.40
CA SER A 175 14.66 6.01 8.66
C SER A 175 13.66 7.15 8.45
N ARG A 176 13.78 7.88 7.33
CA ARG A 176 12.87 8.98 7.00
C ARG A 176 11.55 8.51 6.39
N LEU A 177 11.59 7.45 5.58
CA LEU A 177 10.42 6.91 4.90
C LEU A 177 10.47 5.38 4.89
N VAL A 178 9.49 4.74 5.47
CA VAL A 178 9.33 3.29 5.48
C VAL A 178 8.51 2.85 4.26
N PHE A 179 9.03 1.88 3.49
CA PHE A 179 8.25 1.19 2.47
C PHE A 179 7.66 -0.09 3.05
N ARG A 180 6.35 -0.30 2.84
CA ARG A 180 5.73 -1.60 3.05
C ARG A 180 5.18 -2.12 1.72
N LYS A 181 5.55 -3.33 1.39
CA LYS A 181 5.07 -4.02 0.20
C LYS A 181 3.95 -4.96 0.59
N LEU A 182 2.77 -4.75 0.01
CA LEU A 182 1.58 -5.56 0.25
C LEU A 182 1.40 -6.54 -0.92
N VAL A 183 1.73 -7.80 -0.72
CA VAL A 183 1.60 -8.86 -1.72
C VAL A 183 0.28 -9.58 -1.47
N LEU A 184 -0.69 -9.30 -2.33
CA LEU A 184 -2.05 -9.76 -2.15
C LEU A 184 -2.42 -10.85 -3.15
N GLY A 185 -3.01 -11.92 -2.65
CA GLY A 185 -3.63 -12.97 -3.45
C GLY A 185 -5.06 -12.59 -3.87
N PRO A 186 -5.82 -13.55 -4.45
CA PRO A 186 -7.13 -13.29 -5.02
C PRO A 186 -8.18 -13.00 -3.94
N PHE A 187 -8.56 -11.76 -3.78
CA PHE A 187 -9.69 -11.34 -2.95
C PHE A 187 -10.84 -10.81 -3.82
N ARG A 188 -12.06 -10.92 -3.30
CA ARG A 188 -13.28 -10.51 -4.00
C ARG A 188 -13.37 -9.00 -4.14
N SER A 189 -13.44 -8.55 -5.39
CA SER A 189 -13.57 -7.13 -5.75
C SER A 189 -14.20 -6.99 -7.13
N ALA A 190 -14.49 -5.76 -7.56
CA ALA A 190 -14.92 -5.50 -8.93
C ALA A 190 -13.85 -5.91 -9.97
N LEU A 191 -12.56 -5.84 -9.61
CA LEU A 191 -11.44 -6.28 -10.46
C LEU A 191 -11.26 -7.80 -10.48
N ASN A 192 -11.77 -8.51 -9.49
CA ASN A 192 -11.68 -9.97 -9.35
C ASN A 192 -12.95 -10.52 -8.65
N PRO A 193 -14.05 -10.75 -9.37
CA PRO A 193 -15.31 -11.23 -8.78
C PRO A 193 -15.21 -12.63 -8.14
N ILE A 194 -14.29 -13.47 -8.64
CA ILE A 194 -14.08 -14.85 -8.19
C ILE A 194 -13.08 -14.99 -7.04
N GLY A 195 -12.62 -13.87 -6.48
CA GLY A 195 -11.68 -13.88 -5.36
C GLY A 195 -12.23 -14.65 -4.14
N VAL A 196 -11.36 -15.43 -3.49
CA VAL A 196 -11.74 -16.31 -2.38
C VAL A 196 -11.72 -15.64 -1.01
N MET A 197 -10.93 -14.58 -0.84
CA MET A 197 -10.86 -13.82 0.41
C MET A 197 -11.82 -12.62 0.36
N SER A 198 -12.33 -12.17 1.51
CA SER A 198 -13.04 -10.89 1.60
C SER A 198 -12.05 -9.73 1.70
N ALA A 199 -12.44 -8.56 1.18
CA ALA A 199 -11.62 -7.35 1.29
C ALA A 199 -11.40 -6.93 2.75
N ASP A 200 -12.40 -7.13 3.61
CA ASP A 200 -12.31 -6.84 5.04
C ASP A 200 -11.30 -7.75 5.76
N PHE A 201 -11.30 -9.05 5.48
CA PHE A 201 -10.29 -9.96 5.98
C PHE A 201 -8.88 -9.52 5.56
N VAL A 202 -8.70 -9.19 4.27
CA VAL A 202 -7.40 -8.74 3.74
C VAL A 202 -6.96 -7.45 4.43
N ALA A 203 -7.84 -6.46 4.58
CA ALA A 203 -7.55 -5.21 5.29
C ALA A 203 -7.15 -5.46 6.75
N GLY A 204 -7.87 -6.33 7.45
CA GLY A 204 -7.54 -6.73 8.83
C GLY A 204 -6.15 -7.35 8.94
N GLN A 205 -5.80 -8.27 8.03
CA GLN A 205 -4.48 -8.90 8.00
C GLN A 205 -3.36 -7.90 7.67
N ILE A 206 -3.61 -6.95 6.78
CA ILE A 206 -2.65 -5.89 6.45
C ILE A 206 -2.36 -5.06 7.70
N LEU A 207 -3.37 -4.53 8.37
CA LEU A 207 -3.18 -3.70 9.57
C LEU A 207 -2.51 -4.49 10.71
N PHE A 208 -2.89 -5.75 10.90
CA PHE A 208 -2.29 -6.63 11.90
C PHE A 208 -0.78 -6.81 11.65
N GLN A 209 -0.38 -7.24 10.45
CA GLN A 209 1.03 -7.44 10.12
C GLN A 209 1.83 -6.13 10.13
N ALA A 210 1.23 -5.03 9.65
CA ALA A 210 1.86 -3.71 9.71
C ALA A 210 2.06 -3.24 11.16
N GLY A 211 1.11 -3.49 12.05
CA GLY A 211 1.20 -3.20 13.49
C GLY A 211 2.31 -3.99 14.19
N LEU A 212 2.66 -5.18 13.68
CA LEU A 212 3.83 -5.97 14.11
C LEU A 212 5.15 -5.48 13.50
N GLY A 213 5.13 -4.44 12.67
CA GLY A 213 6.33 -3.88 12.04
C GLY A 213 6.75 -4.56 10.73
N ALA A 214 5.96 -5.48 10.16
CA ALA A 214 6.28 -6.16 8.91
C ALA A 214 6.42 -5.17 7.75
N ARG A 215 7.50 -5.27 6.98
CA ARG A 215 7.73 -4.47 5.76
C ARG A 215 7.25 -5.19 4.51
N LEU A 216 7.34 -6.51 4.49
CA LEU A 216 6.73 -7.39 3.50
C LEU A 216 5.49 -8.01 4.14
N ILE A 217 4.33 -7.65 3.64
CA ILE A 217 3.03 -8.13 4.11
C ILE A 217 2.46 -9.03 3.02
N VAL A 218 2.23 -10.30 3.36
CA VAL A 218 1.70 -11.28 2.42
C VAL A 218 0.34 -11.73 2.94
N VAL A 219 -0.69 -11.55 2.10
CA VAL A 219 -2.06 -12.00 2.39
C VAL A 219 -2.60 -12.75 1.18
N THR A 220 -2.52 -14.07 1.22
CA THR A 220 -2.92 -14.94 0.11
C THR A 220 -3.31 -16.33 0.63
N PRO A 221 -4.20 -17.05 -0.03
CA PRO A 221 -4.46 -18.46 0.25
C PRO A 221 -3.38 -19.40 -0.31
N ASN A 222 -2.47 -18.88 -1.15
CA ASN A 222 -1.43 -19.68 -1.80
C ASN A 222 -0.17 -19.80 -0.92
N PRO A 223 0.16 -21.00 -0.40
CA PRO A 223 1.30 -21.19 0.49
C PRO A 223 2.65 -20.92 -0.18
N LEU A 224 2.76 -21.11 -1.50
CA LEU A 224 4.01 -20.87 -2.24
C LEU A 224 4.44 -19.40 -2.18
N THR A 225 3.49 -18.46 -2.15
CA THR A 225 3.78 -17.04 -2.07
C THR A 225 4.51 -16.67 -0.78
N PHE A 226 4.19 -17.32 0.35
CA PHE A 226 4.88 -17.11 1.63
C PHE A 226 6.35 -17.54 1.63
N VAL A 227 6.73 -18.40 0.70
CA VAL A 227 8.14 -18.87 0.55
C VAL A 227 8.84 -18.08 -0.55
N LEU A 228 8.23 -17.99 -1.74
CA LEU A 228 8.87 -17.43 -2.93
C LEU A 228 9.09 -15.92 -2.81
N MET A 229 8.13 -15.17 -2.23
CA MET A 229 8.27 -13.72 -2.08
C MET A 229 9.42 -13.32 -1.14
N PRO A 230 9.52 -13.83 0.11
CA PRO A 230 10.65 -13.52 0.97
C PRO A 230 12.00 -13.94 0.36
N LEU A 231 12.07 -15.08 -0.33
CA LEU A 231 13.29 -15.53 -1.00
C LEU A 231 13.70 -14.60 -2.14
N SER A 232 12.73 -14.15 -2.96
CA SER A 232 12.99 -13.18 -4.04
C SER A 232 13.48 -11.85 -3.49
N GLU A 233 12.86 -11.33 -2.43
CA GLU A 233 13.27 -10.07 -1.79
C GLU A 233 14.67 -10.21 -1.15
N LEU A 234 14.95 -11.33 -0.47
CA LEU A 234 16.26 -11.61 0.12
C LEU A 234 17.36 -11.71 -0.96
N ALA A 235 17.11 -12.45 -2.04
CA ALA A 235 18.05 -12.60 -3.15
C ALA A 235 18.39 -11.23 -3.77
N ARG A 236 17.39 -10.38 -3.98
CA ARG A 236 17.56 -9.03 -4.49
C ARG A 236 18.37 -8.15 -3.54
N TRP A 237 18.05 -8.19 -2.24
CA TRP A 237 18.79 -7.43 -1.22
C TRP A 237 20.25 -7.84 -1.15
N LEU A 238 20.53 -9.16 -1.17
CA LEU A 238 21.90 -9.69 -1.18
C LEU A 238 22.66 -9.23 -2.43
N TYR A 239 22.05 -9.40 -3.61
CA TYR A 239 22.66 -8.97 -4.88
C TYR A 239 22.98 -7.48 -4.89
N SER A 240 22.04 -6.63 -4.51
CA SER A 240 22.24 -5.19 -4.44
C SER A 240 23.34 -4.81 -3.44
N ARG A 241 23.44 -5.51 -2.31
CA ARG A 241 24.45 -5.24 -1.30
C ARG A 241 25.87 -5.63 -1.74
N VAL A 242 25.98 -6.69 -2.51
CA VAL A 242 27.28 -7.14 -3.07
C VAL A 242 27.78 -6.16 -4.13
N LEU A 243 26.89 -5.70 -5.04
CA LEU A 243 27.27 -4.79 -6.12
C LEU A 243 27.57 -3.37 -5.62
N ASN A 244 26.75 -2.82 -4.72
CA ASN A 244 26.95 -1.46 -4.20
C ASN A 244 28.16 -1.33 -3.24
N ARG A 245 28.81 -2.43 -2.86
CA ARG A 245 30.09 -2.38 -2.12
C ARG A 245 31.30 -2.01 -3.01
N ARG A 246 31.14 -2.00 -4.33
CA ARG A 246 32.22 -1.65 -5.27
C ARG A 246 32.39 -0.14 -5.47
N ASP A 247 31.43 0.68 -5.02
CA ASP A 247 31.42 2.14 -5.19
C ASP A 247 31.65 2.91 -3.88
N ARG A 248 32.24 2.25 -2.84
CA ARG A 248 32.68 2.88 -1.58
C ARG A 248 34.15 2.78 -1.36
#